data_14ff40313ee95dbf9667db3f17630d8c
#
_entry.id   14ff40313ee95dbf9667db3f17630d8c
#
_cell.length_a   1.000
_cell.length_b   1.000
_cell.length_c   1.000
_cell.angle_alpha   90.00
_cell.angle_beta   90.00
_cell.angle_gamma   90.00
#
_symmetry.space_group_name_H-M   'P 1'
#
loop_
_entity.id
_entity.type
_entity.pdbx_description
1 polymer ?
#
loop_
_entity_poly.entity_id
_entity_poly.type
_entity_poly.pdbx_seq_one_letter_code
_entity_poly.pdbx_strand_id
1 'polypeptide(L)'
;MEDSEVMRQKKIHYIYNKEMECMDPEERRKLQGERLRKTVELEYANVPAYRARMDEVGVKPEDIKSIDDIVKLPFMQKTDLRDNFPFGLFAADRKDIIRIQGSSGTTGKPIVSGYTQNDIDVWTEMVARAIKCAGGGEDDIIQIAYGYGLFTGGLGAHQGATKVGATVVPMSSGNTQRQIMMMKELGATMLCCTPSYATYLAETIREMGIDPSELKLKSGCFGAEPWTEEMRQHLEELLDFDAFDIYGLTEIGGPGVAFECFEKNGMHINEDHVLAEIIDPVTEEPLPDGVPGELVFTTLTKTGVPMIRYRTHDICTLTHGTCACGRTTVKMSRITGRTDDMLVIRGVNVFPSQIESVLLGVEEASAHYMIVVDRVNSQDKLTVQVELKEDVDMGDAAKLAAIASRIKTNIKQTLLISAKVELVPPKTIPRSEGKAKRITDNRHIGF
;
A
#
# COMPACT_ATOMS: atom_id res chain seq x y z
N MET A 1 13.15 -32.04 13.35
CA MET A 1 14.32 -31.13 13.48
C MET A 1 14.93 -30.80 12.12
N GLU A 2 15.06 -31.76 11.20
CA GLU A 2 15.54 -31.52 9.83
C GLU A 2 14.64 -30.55 9.05
N ASP A 3 13.32 -30.67 9.16
CA ASP A 3 12.38 -29.75 8.47
C ASP A 3 12.49 -28.30 8.95
N SER A 4 12.79 -28.08 10.24
CA SER A 4 12.93 -26.73 10.78
C SER A 4 14.25 -26.05 10.33
N GLU A 5 15.29 -26.83 10.09
CA GLU A 5 16.60 -26.32 9.64
C GLU A 5 16.61 -26.06 8.13
N VAL A 6 15.94 -26.92 7.36
CA VAL A 6 15.70 -26.70 5.91
C VAL A 6 14.80 -25.49 5.68
N MET A 7 13.75 -25.32 6.48
CA MET A 7 12.89 -24.12 6.44
C MET A 7 13.66 -22.86 6.86
N ARG A 8 14.54 -22.95 7.87
CA ARG A 8 15.38 -21.85 8.31
C ARG A 8 16.42 -21.44 7.27
N GLN A 9 17.02 -22.40 6.56
CA GLN A 9 17.94 -22.15 5.44
C GLN A 9 17.20 -21.56 4.23
N LYS A 10 15.98 -22.03 3.90
CA LYS A 10 15.14 -21.40 2.89
C LYS A 10 14.85 -19.93 3.24
N LYS A 11 14.53 -19.62 4.49
CA LYS A 11 14.20 -18.24 4.96
C LYS A 11 15.36 -17.25 4.76
N ILE A 12 16.61 -17.69 4.89
CA ILE A 12 17.79 -16.82 4.72
C ILE A 12 17.98 -16.40 3.24
N HIS A 13 17.54 -17.20 2.27
CA HIS A 13 17.64 -16.88 0.85
C HIS A 13 16.71 -15.71 0.40
N TYR A 14 15.76 -15.30 1.24
CA TYR A 14 14.80 -14.24 0.96
C TYR A 14 15.15 -12.88 1.58
N ILE A 15 16.38 -12.72 2.11
CA ILE A 15 16.93 -11.45 2.57
C ILE A 15 17.88 -10.92 1.51
N TYR A 16 17.61 -9.71 1.00
CA TYR A 16 18.43 -9.09 -0.04
C TYR A 16 19.66 -8.40 0.53
N ASN A 17 19.47 -7.57 1.56
CA ASN A 17 20.53 -6.82 2.23
C ASN A 17 20.54 -7.17 3.73
N LYS A 18 21.26 -8.26 4.07
CA LYS A 18 21.29 -8.77 5.45
C LYS A 18 21.85 -7.76 6.45
N GLU A 19 22.83 -6.96 6.04
CA GLU A 19 23.42 -5.94 6.89
C GLU A 19 22.39 -4.93 7.38
N MET A 20 21.56 -4.42 6.48
CA MET A 20 20.55 -3.41 6.81
C MET A 20 19.25 -4.01 7.34
N GLU A 21 18.79 -5.12 6.75
CA GLU A 21 17.51 -5.73 7.13
C GLU A 21 17.57 -6.47 8.49
N CYS A 22 18.78 -6.89 8.93
CA CYS A 22 19.01 -7.58 10.19
C CYS A 22 19.96 -6.81 11.13
N MET A 23 20.15 -5.52 10.92
CA MET A 23 20.99 -4.66 11.73
C MET A 23 20.51 -4.62 13.19
N ASP A 24 21.47 -4.56 14.12
CA ASP A 24 21.13 -4.36 15.54
C ASP A 24 20.27 -3.09 15.72
N PRO A 25 19.20 -3.14 16.52
CA PRO A 25 18.31 -2.01 16.69
C PRO A 25 18.99 -0.72 17.22
N GLU A 26 19.99 -0.84 18.11
CA GLU A 26 20.70 0.33 18.64
C GLU A 26 21.63 0.94 17.58
N GLU A 27 22.30 0.10 16.80
CA GLU A 27 23.13 0.56 15.66
C GLU A 27 22.25 1.25 14.62
N ARG A 28 21.07 0.69 14.33
CA ARG A 28 20.08 1.31 13.42
C ARG A 28 19.64 2.67 13.93
N ARG A 29 19.31 2.81 15.21
CA ARG A 29 18.90 4.11 15.78
C ARG A 29 20.00 5.17 15.65
N LYS A 30 21.27 4.81 15.80
CA LYS A 30 22.41 5.71 15.59
C LYS A 30 22.48 6.16 14.12
N LEU A 31 22.40 5.19 13.19
CA LEU A 31 22.38 5.47 11.76
C LEU A 31 21.22 6.36 11.36
N GLN A 32 20.02 6.09 11.88
CA GLN A 32 18.83 6.92 11.66
C GLN A 32 19.02 8.35 12.17
N GLY A 33 19.61 8.54 13.35
CA GLY A 33 19.89 9.85 13.91
C GLY A 33 20.87 10.65 13.05
N GLU A 34 21.94 10.03 12.55
CA GLU A 34 22.89 10.66 11.63
C GLU A 34 22.23 11.06 10.30
N ARG A 35 21.40 10.20 9.74
CA ARG A 35 20.66 10.43 8.50
C ARG A 35 19.60 11.52 8.68
N LEU A 36 18.84 11.49 9.79
CA LEU A 36 17.86 12.52 10.12
C LEU A 36 18.48 13.89 10.16
N ARG A 37 19.62 14.06 10.87
CA ARG A 37 20.29 15.34 10.93
C ARG A 37 20.67 15.87 9.55
N LYS A 38 21.23 15.03 8.68
CA LYS A 38 21.59 15.40 7.30
C LYS A 38 20.35 15.80 6.49
N THR A 39 19.25 15.10 6.65
CA THR A 39 17.99 15.42 5.98
C THR A 39 17.44 16.77 6.45
N VAL A 40 17.47 17.02 7.76
CA VAL A 40 17.03 18.31 8.33
C VAL A 40 17.92 19.47 7.89
N GLU A 41 19.25 19.27 7.88
CA GLU A 41 20.21 20.26 7.35
C GLU A 41 19.92 20.59 5.87
N LEU A 42 19.67 19.56 5.05
CA LEU A 42 19.33 19.71 3.63
C LEU A 42 18.02 20.48 3.42
N GLU A 43 16.95 20.08 4.13
CA GLU A 43 15.64 20.73 4.06
C GLU A 43 15.70 22.18 4.54
N TYR A 44 16.34 22.43 5.68
CA TYR A 44 16.49 23.78 6.22
C TYR A 44 17.28 24.70 5.28
N ALA A 45 18.34 24.20 4.65
CA ALA A 45 19.16 24.98 3.73
C ALA A 45 18.42 25.30 2.41
N ASN A 46 17.70 24.34 1.83
CA ASN A 46 17.28 24.41 0.44
C ASN A 46 15.76 24.57 0.24
N VAL A 47 14.93 24.31 1.27
CA VAL A 47 13.46 24.39 1.17
C VAL A 47 12.91 25.52 2.03
N PRO A 48 12.70 26.73 1.46
CA PRO A 48 12.26 27.90 2.22
C PRO A 48 10.96 27.69 2.99
N ALA A 49 10.01 26.95 2.42
CA ALA A 49 8.72 26.67 3.05
C ALA A 49 8.88 25.81 4.33
N TYR A 50 9.78 24.83 4.31
CA TYR A 50 10.03 24.00 5.50
C TYR A 50 10.88 24.74 6.53
N ARG A 51 11.88 25.51 6.08
CA ARG A 51 12.66 26.39 6.97
C ARG A 51 11.77 27.35 7.77
N ALA A 52 10.80 27.99 7.10
CA ALA A 52 9.88 28.91 7.76
C ALA A 52 9.10 28.22 8.90
N ARG A 53 8.66 26.98 8.70
CA ARG A 53 7.99 26.19 9.75
C ARG A 53 8.91 25.84 10.90
N MET A 54 10.15 25.43 10.61
CA MET A 54 11.13 25.19 11.67
C MET A 54 11.41 26.44 12.50
N ASP A 55 11.55 27.57 11.84
CA ASP A 55 11.76 28.88 12.50
C ASP A 55 10.54 29.29 13.36
N GLU A 56 9.32 28.99 12.91
CA GLU A 56 8.09 29.27 13.65
C GLU A 56 8.00 28.47 14.96
N VAL A 57 8.44 27.21 14.95
CA VAL A 57 8.49 26.36 16.15
C VAL A 57 9.80 26.55 16.94
N GLY A 58 10.71 27.41 16.47
CA GLY A 58 11.97 27.74 17.15
C GLY A 58 13.01 26.61 17.12
N VAL A 59 12.95 25.70 16.17
CA VAL A 59 13.86 24.56 16.04
C VAL A 59 14.86 24.82 14.90
N LYS A 60 16.13 24.52 15.17
CA LYS A 60 17.24 24.63 14.22
C LYS A 60 17.86 23.25 13.94
N PRO A 61 18.57 23.06 12.81
CA PRO A 61 19.23 21.78 12.52
C PRO A 61 20.15 21.29 13.63
N GLU A 62 20.85 22.19 14.32
CA GLU A 62 21.74 21.88 15.44
C GLU A 62 21.03 21.33 16.70
N ASP A 63 19.72 21.48 16.78
CA ASP A 63 18.90 20.95 17.88
C ASP A 63 18.57 19.46 17.70
N ILE A 64 18.82 18.93 16.49
CA ILE A 64 18.60 17.53 16.13
C ILE A 64 19.90 16.74 16.35
N LYS A 65 20.01 16.09 17.50
CA LYS A 65 21.21 15.34 17.93
C LYS A 65 21.05 13.85 17.83
N SER A 66 19.84 13.35 17.93
CA SER A 66 19.49 11.94 17.87
C SER A 66 18.18 11.74 17.12
N ILE A 67 17.81 10.46 16.90
CA ILE A 67 16.52 10.13 16.29
C ILE A 67 15.34 10.52 17.18
N ASP A 68 15.53 10.59 18.49
CA ASP A 68 14.48 10.96 19.45
C ASP A 68 14.04 12.43 19.32
N ASP A 69 14.90 13.27 18.73
CA ASP A 69 14.58 14.67 18.49
C ASP A 69 13.58 14.89 17.35
N ILE A 70 13.15 13.81 16.66
CA ILE A 70 12.16 13.87 15.57
C ILE A 70 10.88 14.58 16.00
N VAL A 71 10.44 14.38 17.24
CA VAL A 71 9.22 14.98 17.78
C VAL A 71 9.25 16.51 17.87
N LYS A 72 10.43 17.14 17.78
CA LYS A 72 10.58 18.59 17.74
C LYS A 72 10.23 19.18 16.38
N LEU A 73 10.28 18.35 15.32
CA LEU A 73 10.12 18.80 13.94
C LEU A 73 8.64 18.93 13.55
N PRO A 74 8.26 19.94 12.78
CA PRO A 74 6.89 20.13 12.32
C PRO A 74 6.48 19.06 11.31
N PHE A 75 5.20 18.73 11.30
CA PHE A 75 4.62 17.82 10.33
C PHE A 75 4.55 18.42 8.93
N MET A 76 4.68 17.55 7.93
CA MET A 76 4.34 17.83 6.54
C MET A 76 3.06 17.09 6.14
N GLN A 77 2.32 17.67 5.20
CA GLN A 77 1.05 17.13 4.71
C GLN A 77 0.97 17.22 3.18
N LYS A 78 0.01 16.54 2.60
CA LYS A 78 -0.23 16.54 1.14
C LYS A 78 -0.55 17.93 0.59
N THR A 79 -1.15 18.79 1.39
CA THR A 79 -1.40 20.21 1.07
C THR A 79 -0.12 20.97 0.79
N ASP A 80 0.96 20.66 1.52
CA ASP A 80 2.26 21.34 1.31
C ASP A 80 2.81 21.11 -0.09
N LEU A 81 2.69 19.90 -0.60
CA LEU A 81 3.09 19.57 -1.97
C LEU A 81 2.24 20.29 -3.01
N ARG A 82 0.94 20.50 -2.74
CA ARG A 82 0.03 21.23 -3.63
C ARG A 82 0.29 22.72 -3.63
N ASP A 83 0.47 23.30 -2.45
CA ASP A 83 0.68 24.74 -2.27
C ASP A 83 2.04 25.20 -2.82
N ASN A 84 3.02 24.30 -2.79
CA ASN A 84 4.36 24.52 -3.34
C ASN A 84 4.57 23.91 -4.73
N PHE A 85 3.50 23.53 -5.43
CA PHE A 85 3.59 22.97 -6.78
C PHE A 85 4.15 23.98 -7.79
N PRO A 86 5.04 23.59 -8.72
CA PRO A 86 5.54 22.22 -8.89
C PRO A 86 6.89 21.94 -8.17
N PHE A 87 7.70 22.93 -7.82
CA PHE A 87 9.09 22.74 -7.43
C PHE A 87 9.46 23.38 -6.07
N GLY A 88 8.51 23.95 -5.35
CA GLY A 88 8.76 24.69 -4.12
C GLY A 88 9.29 23.85 -2.95
N LEU A 89 9.14 22.53 -3.00
CA LEU A 89 9.68 21.59 -2.02
C LEU A 89 10.90 20.79 -2.54
N PHE A 90 11.51 21.20 -3.66
CA PHE A 90 12.69 20.51 -4.15
C PHE A 90 13.92 21.00 -3.36
N ALA A 91 14.58 20.04 -2.70
CA ALA A 91 15.81 20.30 -1.94
C ALA A 91 17.08 20.19 -2.81
N ALA A 92 17.00 19.49 -3.94
CA ALA A 92 18.07 19.38 -4.92
C ALA A 92 17.90 20.37 -6.08
N ASP A 93 19.00 20.75 -6.70
CA ASP A 93 18.99 21.54 -7.94
C ASP A 93 18.24 20.80 -9.05
N ARG A 94 17.51 21.52 -9.89
CA ARG A 94 16.75 20.92 -11.01
C ARG A 94 17.59 20.10 -11.97
N LYS A 95 18.87 20.43 -12.16
CA LYS A 95 19.80 19.68 -13.00
C LYS A 95 20.11 18.28 -12.46
N ASP A 96 19.97 18.09 -11.14
CA ASP A 96 20.23 16.83 -10.44
C ASP A 96 18.97 15.96 -10.32
N ILE A 97 17.80 16.50 -10.67
CA ILE A 97 16.53 15.75 -10.74
C ILE A 97 16.46 15.02 -12.07
N ILE A 98 16.60 13.71 -12.02
CA ILE A 98 16.59 12.85 -13.22
C ILE A 98 15.23 12.26 -13.54
N ARG A 99 14.28 12.33 -12.58
CA ARG A 99 12.92 11.84 -12.76
C ARG A 99 11.92 12.64 -11.92
N ILE A 100 10.73 12.80 -12.46
CA ILE A 100 9.57 13.34 -11.74
C ILE A 100 8.47 12.29 -11.79
N GLN A 101 7.92 11.95 -10.63
CA GLN A 101 6.74 11.11 -10.47
C GLN A 101 5.62 11.91 -9.81
N GLY A 102 4.39 11.44 -9.94
CA GLY A 102 3.25 12.11 -9.33
C GLY A 102 2.19 11.14 -8.87
N SER A 103 1.32 11.60 -8.00
CA SER A 103 0.11 10.86 -7.64
C SER A 103 -1.14 11.50 -8.24
N SER A 104 -2.18 10.70 -8.49
CA SER A 104 -3.47 11.21 -8.92
C SER A 104 -4.08 12.06 -7.81
N GLY A 105 -4.15 13.37 -8.03
CA GLY A 105 -4.93 14.23 -7.16
C GLY A 105 -6.42 13.99 -7.40
N THR A 106 -7.14 13.46 -6.43
CA THR A 106 -8.62 13.35 -6.49
C THR A 106 -9.31 14.72 -6.54
N THR A 107 -8.58 15.81 -6.25
CA THR A 107 -9.11 17.18 -6.10
C THR A 107 -8.51 18.22 -7.07
N GLY A 108 -7.96 17.78 -8.23
CA GLY A 108 -7.55 18.70 -9.31
C GLY A 108 -6.06 18.64 -9.66
N LYS A 109 -5.17 19.38 -8.98
CA LYS A 109 -3.73 19.36 -9.31
C LYS A 109 -3.06 18.09 -8.78
N PRO A 110 -2.30 17.33 -9.62
CA PRO A 110 -1.47 16.25 -9.13
C PRO A 110 -0.40 16.79 -8.20
N ILE A 111 0.06 15.99 -7.24
CA ILE A 111 1.31 16.27 -6.55
C ILE A 111 2.46 15.67 -7.34
N VAL A 112 3.63 16.29 -7.25
CA VAL A 112 4.85 15.80 -7.90
C VAL A 112 5.97 15.63 -6.89
N SER A 113 6.79 14.60 -7.10
CA SER A 113 8.00 14.35 -6.36
C SER A 113 9.16 14.17 -7.34
N GLY A 114 10.24 14.92 -7.13
CA GLY A 114 11.47 14.82 -7.90
C GLY A 114 12.43 13.82 -7.28
N TYR A 115 13.14 13.08 -8.11
CA TYR A 115 14.09 12.06 -7.70
C TYR A 115 15.46 12.35 -8.31
N THR A 116 16.48 12.36 -7.49
CA THR A 116 17.88 12.34 -7.91
C THR A 116 18.31 10.92 -8.26
N GLN A 117 19.53 10.74 -8.77
CA GLN A 117 20.07 9.39 -8.99
C GLN A 117 20.15 8.60 -7.67
N ASN A 118 20.59 9.25 -6.57
CA ASN A 118 20.60 8.64 -5.25
C ASN A 118 19.21 8.12 -4.85
N ASP A 119 18.17 8.92 -5.05
CA ASP A 119 16.80 8.53 -4.69
C ASP A 119 16.31 7.34 -5.50
N ILE A 120 16.67 7.28 -6.78
CA ILE A 120 16.35 6.13 -7.65
C ILE A 120 17.09 4.88 -7.19
N ASP A 121 18.35 4.99 -6.82
CA ASP A 121 19.16 3.85 -6.37
C ASP A 121 18.63 3.27 -5.04
N VAL A 122 18.31 4.16 -4.08
CA VAL A 122 17.68 3.80 -2.81
C VAL A 122 16.32 3.14 -3.04
N TRP A 123 15.46 3.75 -3.84
CA TRP A 123 14.14 3.21 -4.14
C TRP A 123 14.23 1.85 -4.84
N THR A 124 15.14 1.72 -5.80
CA THR A 124 15.40 0.44 -6.49
C THR A 124 15.81 -0.65 -5.51
N GLU A 125 16.65 -0.33 -4.52
CA GLU A 125 17.05 -1.29 -3.48
C GLU A 125 15.87 -1.68 -2.58
N MET A 126 15.08 -0.72 -2.11
CA MET A 126 13.90 -1.02 -1.29
C MET A 126 12.93 -1.99 -1.98
N VAL A 127 12.69 -1.79 -3.28
CA VAL A 127 11.83 -2.70 -4.06
C VAL A 127 12.52 -4.04 -4.30
N ALA A 128 13.84 -4.07 -4.51
CA ALA A 128 14.60 -5.31 -4.64
C ALA A 128 14.50 -6.18 -3.38
N ARG A 129 14.52 -5.56 -2.18
CA ARG A 129 14.29 -6.26 -0.91
C ARG A 129 12.89 -6.88 -0.85
N ALA A 130 11.86 -6.15 -1.29
CA ALA A 130 10.48 -6.65 -1.35
C ALA A 130 10.33 -7.82 -2.32
N ILE A 131 10.84 -7.69 -3.55
CA ILE A 131 10.77 -8.75 -4.56
C ILE A 131 11.56 -9.98 -4.12
N LYS A 132 12.77 -9.79 -3.57
CA LYS A 132 13.56 -10.91 -3.04
C LYS A 132 12.83 -11.59 -1.88
N CYS A 133 12.20 -10.82 -1.01
CA CYS A 133 11.41 -11.36 0.11
C CYS A 133 10.21 -12.18 -0.37
N ALA A 134 9.58 -11.80 -1.47
CA ALA A 134 8.49 -12.54 -2.11
C ALA A 134 8.98 -13.72 -2.99
N GLY A 135 10.27 -14.04 -2.94
CA GLY A 135 10.86 -15.20 -3.63
C GLY A 135 11.41 -14.92 -5.03
N GLY A 136 11.42 -13.66 -5.48
CA GLY A 136 11.97 -13.29 -6.79
C GLY A 136 13.51 -13.28 -6.83
N GLY A 137 14.09 -13.65 -7.95
CA GLY A 137 15.52 -13.70 -8.19
C GLY A 137 15.91 -13.84 -9.66
N GLU A 138 17.17 -14.19 -9.91
CA GLU A 138 17.76 -14.25 -11.26
C GLU A 138 17.14 -15.30 -12.19
N ASP A 139 16.55 -16.35 -11.61
CA ASP A 139 15.88 -17.42 -12.36
C ASP A 139 14.39 -17.10 -12.66
N ASP A 140 13.89 -15.94 -12.26
CA ASP A 140 12.49 -15.60 -12.35
C ASP A 140 12.15 -14.70 -13.54
N ILE A 141 10.95 -14.88 -14.06
CA ILE A 141 10.31 -13.98 -15.02
C ILE A 141 9.19 -13.25 -14.31
N ILE A 142 9.37 -11.93 -14.12
CA ILE A 142 8.46 -11.10 -13.34
C ILE A 142 7.62 -10.24 -14.28
N GLN A 143 6.30 -10.49 -14.28
CA GLN A 143 5.36 -9.69 -15.03
C GLN A 143 4.90 -8.49 -14.24
N ILE A 144 5.17 -7.28 -14.77
CA ILE A 144 4.76 -6.03 -14.16
C ILE A 144 3.49 -5.54 -14.84
N ALA A 145 2.37 -5.69 -14.15
CA ALA A 145 1.04 -5.25 -14.57
C ALA A 145 0.54 -4.02 -13.80
N TYR A 146 1.45 -3.28 -13.16
CA TYR A 146 1.23 -1.90 -12.72
C TYR A 146 1.34 -0.92 -13.89
N GLY A 147 0.55 0.16 -13.87
CA GLY A 147 0.67 1.23 -14.87
C GLY A 147 2.04 1.90 -14.86
N TYR A 148 2.61 2.06 -16.04
CA TYR A 148 3.81 2.86 -16.27
C TYR A 148 3.43 4.31 -16.57
N GLY A 149 4.32 5.25 -16.28
CA GLY A 149 4.11 6.67 -16.53
C GLY A 149 4.38 7.52 -15.29
N LEU A 150 3.46 8.44 -14.96
CA LEU A 150 3.64 9.38 -13.85
C LEU A 150 3.58 8.68 -12.47
N PHE A 151 2.88 7.54 -12.38
CA PHE A 151 2.77 6.77 -11.13
C PHE A 151 4.02 5.93 -10.85
N THR A 152 4.31 5.71 -9.58
CA THR A 152 5.52 5.03 -9.12
C THR A 152 5.49 3.51 -9.28
N GLY A 153 4.30 2.90 -9.31
CA GLY A 153 4.13 1.44 -9.21
C GLY A 153 4.89 0.64 -10.27
N GLY A 154 4.64 0.92 -11.56
CA GLY A 154 5.23 0.17 -12.67
C GLY A 154 6.75 0.31 -12.74
N LEU A 155 7.27 1.55 -12.69
CA LEU A 155 8.71 1.80 -12.74
C LEU A 155 9.45 1.30 -11.51
N GLY A 156 8.86 1.42 -10.32
CA GLY A 156 9.46 0.90 -9.08
C GLY A 156 9.60 -0.61 -9.11
N ALA A 157 8.51 -1.33 -9.41
CA ALA A 157 8.53 -2.79 -9.51
C ALA A 157 9.50 -3.27 -10.59
N HIS A 158 9.53 -2.62 -11.77
CA HIS A 158 10.47 -2.90 -12.84
C HIS A 158 11.93 -2.81 -12.39
N GLN A 159 12.29 -1.68 -11.75
CA GLN A 159 13.67 -1.45 -11.32
C GLN A 159 14.12 -2.45 -10.25
N GLY A 160 13.25 -2.72 -9.24
CA GLY A 160 13.53 -3.71 -8.21
C GLY A 160 13.68 -5.12 -8.78
N ALA A 161 12.82 -5.52 -9.71
CA ALA A 161 12.90 -6.81 -10.40
C ALA A 161 14.19 -6.95 -11.22
N THR A 162 14.57 -5.90 -11.95
CA THR A 162 15.86 -5.87 -12.67
C THR A 162 17.04 -5.95 -11.70
N LYS A 163 16.96 -5.29 -10.55
CA LYS A 163 18.03 -5.26 -9.53
C LYS A 163 18.29 -6.62 -8.89
N VAL A 164 17.26 -7.45 -8.72
CA VAL A 164 17.44 -8.83 -8.22
C VAL A 164 17.89 -9.81 -9.30
N GLY A 165 18.09 -9.35 -10.54
CA GLY A 165 18.55 -10.14 -11.69
C GLY A 165 17.43 -10.82 -12.47
N ALA A 166 16.16 -10.59 -12.16
CA ALA A 166 15.04 -11.23 -12.83
C ALA A 166 14.83 -10.68 -14.26
N THR A 167 14.25 -11.51 -15.13
CA THR A 167 13.73 -11.07 -16.42
C THR A 167 12.40 -10.35 -16.22
N VAL A 168 12.28 -9.10 -16.69
CA VAL A 168 11.07 -8.29 -16.54
C VAL A 168 10.21 -8.32 -17.79
N VAL A 169 8.91 -8.58 -17.61
CA VAL A 169 7.88 -8.42 -18.64
C VAL A 169 7.07 -7.15 -18.34
N PRO A 170 7.35 -6.00 -18.99
CA PRO A 170 6.77 -4.71 -18.64
C PRO A 170 5.42 -4.49 -19.36
N MET A 171 4.39 -5.21 -18.91
CA MET A 171 3.08 -5.24 -19.59
C MET A 171 2.27 -3.95 -19.38
N SER A 172 2.51 -3.21 -18.28
CA SER A 172 1.62 -2.14 -17.82
C SER A 172 0.25 -2.68 -17.35
N SER A 173 -0.68 -1.80 -16.99
CA SER A 173 -2.05 -2.19 -16.66
C SER A 173 -2.92 -2.34 -17.91
N GLY A 174 -4.01 -3.10 -17.80
CA GLY A 174 -4.99 -3.27 -18.87
C GLY A 174 -4.68 -4.39 -19.85
N ASN A 175 -5.55 -4.55 -20.84
CA ASN A 175 -5.47 -5.60 -21.87
C ASN A 175 -5.38 -7.01 -21.28
N THR A 176 -6.31 -7.35 -20.41
CA THR A 176 -6.32 -8.54 -19.53
C THR A 176 -6.06 -9.86 -20.26
N GLN A 177 -6.69 -10.09 -21.42
CA GLN A 177 -6.47 -11.32 -22.19
C GLN A 177 -5.01 -11.43 -22.67
N ARG A 178 -4.42 -10.32 -23.11
CA ARG A 178 -3.01 -10.29 -23.52
C ARG A 178 -2.07 -10.49 -22.33
N GLN A 179 -2.41 -9.97 -21.15
CA GLN A 179 -1.68 -10.22 -19.91
C GLN A 179 -1.58 -11.72 -19.63
N ILE A 180 -2.70 -12.42 -19.71
CA ILE A 180 -2.81 -13.86 -19.43
C ILE A 180 -2.04 -14.66 -20.49
N MET A 181 -2.23 -14.33 -21.76
CA MET A 181 -1.50 -14.98 -22.85
C MET A 181 0.03 -14.86 -22.66
N MET A 182 0.53 -13.64 -22.40
CA MET A 182 1.96 -13.40 -22.20
C MET A 182 2.49 -14.09 -20.95
N MET A 183 1.72 -14.09 -19.88
CA MET A 183 2.04 -14.79 -18.62
C MET A 183 2.25 -16.29 -18.87
N LYS A 184 1.36 -16.92 -19.62
CA LYS A 184 1.43 -18.34 -19.99
C LYS A 184 2.59 -18.63 -20.94
N GLU A 185 2.66 -17.92 -22.06
CA GLU A 185 3.65 -18.18 -23.12
C GLU A 185 5.09 -17.91 -22.67
N LEU A 186 5.32 -16.84 -21.91
CA LEU A 186 6.64 -16.52 -21.38
C LEU A 186 6.98 -17.27 -20.08
N GLY A 187 6.00 -17.93 -19.49
CA GLY A 187 6.17 -18.67 -18.23
C GLY A 187 6.53 -17.77 -17.07
N ALA A 188 5.78 -16.67 -16.90
CA ALA A 188 5.97 -15.76 -15.77
C ALA A 188 5.86 -16.49 -14.43
N THR A 189 6.81 -16.24 -13.53
CA THR A 189 6.90 -16.90 -12.22
C THR A 189 6.44 -16.00 -11.09
N MET A 190 6.37 -14.69 -11.31
CA MET A 190 5.86 -13.71 -10.35
C MET A 190 5.02 -12.65 -11.05
N LEU A 191 3.94 -12.22 -10.37
CA LEU A 191 3.04 -11.16 -10.83
C LEU A 191 3.12 -9.95 -9.89
N CYS A 192 3.25 -8.74 -10.45
CA CYS A 192 3.18 -7.48 -9.70
C CYS A 192 2.05 -6.61 -10.24
N CYS A 193 1.00 -6.42 -9.47
CA CYS A 193 -0.16 -5.58 -9.81
C CYS A 193 -0.95 -5.16 -8.57
N THR A 194 -2.07 -4.45 -8.74
CA THR A 194 -2.99 -4.20 -7.63
C THR A 194 -3.77 -5.47 -7.26
N PRO A 195 -4.17 -5.66 -6.00
CA PRO A 195 -4.97 -6.82 -5.57
C PRO A 195 -6.27 -6.98 -6.38
N SER A 196 -6.99 -5.89 -6.62
CA SER A 196 -8.22 -5.91 -7.44
C SER A 196 -7.96 -6.37 -8.87
N TYR A 197 -6.82 -5.98 -9.46
CA TYR A 197 -6.48 -6.42 -10.81
C TYR A 197 -6.04 -7.89 -10.84
N ALA A 198 -5.35 -8.35 -9.79
CA ALA A 198 -5.00 -9.77 -9.64
C ALA A 198 -6.27 -10.65 -9.57
N THR A 199 -7.27 -10.22 -8.81
CA THR A 199 -8.58 -10.91 -8.74
C THR A 199 -9.24 -10.97 -10.11
N TYR A 200 -9.27 -9.85 -10.84
CA TYR A 200 -9.84 -9.82 -12.18
C TYR A 200 -9.07 -10.70 -13.18
N LEU A 201 -7.73 -10.75 -13.10
CA LEU A 201 -6.91 -11.68 -13.88
C LEU A 201 -7.27 -13.14 -13.56
N ALA A 202 -7.39 -13.48 -12.27
CA ALA A 202 -7.71 -14.83 -11.83
C ALA A 202 -9.11 -15.29 -12.33
N GLU A 203 -10.10 -14.41 -12.23
CA GLU A 203 -11.45 -14.67 -12.77
C GLU A 203 -11.39 -14.89 -14.30
N THR A 204 -10.68 -14.04 -15.02
CA THR A 204 -10.54 -14.14 -16.49
C THR A 204 -9.77 -15.40 -16.92
N ILE A 205 -8.75 -15.83 -16.18
CA ILE A 205 -8.03 -17.09 -16.40
C ILE A 205 -9.02 -18.27 -16.37
N ARG A 206 -9.89 -18.31 -15.37
CA ARG A 206 -10.93 -19.34 -15.26
C ARG A 206 -11.96 -19.26 -16.39
N GLU A 207 -12.40 -18.06 -16.77
CA GLU A 207 -13.34 -17.86 -17.91
C GLU A 207 -12.75 -18.34 -19.24
N MET A 208 -11.44 -18.20 -19.41
CA MET A 208 -10.72 -18.70 -20.58
C MET A 208 -10.51 -20.23 -20.56
N GLY A 209 -10.92 -20.90 -19.48
CA GLY A 209 -10.75 -22.34 -19.30
C GLY A 209 -9.30 -22.76 -19.07
N ILE A 210 -8.45 -21.85 -18.59
CA ILE A 210 -7.04 -22.11 -18.27
C ILE A 210 -6.98 -22.59 -16.82
N ASP A 211 -6.40 -23.78 -16.62
CA ASP A 211 -6.12 -24.28 -15.27
C ASP A 211 -4.93 -23.49 -14.69
N PRO A 212 -5.03 -22.95 -13.45
CA PRO A 212 -3.93 -22.25 -12.80
C PRO A 212 -2.61 -23.05 -12.78
N SER A 213 -2.67 -24.38 -12.71
CA SER A 213 -1.48 -25.25 -12.79
C SER A 213 -0.73 -25.21 -14.12
N GLU A 214 -1.36 -24.70 -15.18
CA GLU A 214 -0.71 -24.45 -16.47
C GLU A 214 0.18 -23.19 -16.46
N LEU A 215 -0.03 -22.32 -15.47
CA LEU A 215 0.80 -21.13 -15.23
C LEU A 215 2.00 -21.52 -14.37
N LYS A 216 3.09 -20.76 -14.49
CA LYS A 216 4.29 -20.99 -13.68
C LYS A 216 4.40 -20.04 -12.51
N LEU A 217 3.30 -19.35 -12.17
CA LEU A 217 3.28 -18.42 -11.05
C LEU A 217 3.59 -19.13 -9.74
N LYS A 218 4.52 -18.58 -8.98
CA LYS A 218 4.91 -19.03 -7.63
C LYS A 218 4.51 -18.03 -6.57
N SER A 219 4.51 -16.75 -6.93
CA SER A 219 4.21 -15.67 -6.01
C SER A 219 3.77 -14.40 -6.71
N GLY A 220 3.29 -13.42 -5.93
CA GLY A 220 3.00 -12.08 -6.41
C GLY A 220 3.20 -11.01 -5.36
N CYS A 221 3.55 -9.79 -5.81
CA CYS A 221 3.64 -8.59 -5.00
C CYS A 221 2.48 -7.65 -5.31
N PHE A 222 1.60 -7.44 -4.34
CA PHE A 222 0.36 -6.69 -4.52
C PHE A 222 0.31 -5.48 -3.59
N GLY A 223 -0.19 -4.37 -4.07
CA GLY A 223 -0.29 -3.14 -3.29
C GLY A 223 -0.91 -1.99 -4.09
N ALA A 224 -0.64 -0.75 -3.67
CA ALA A 224 -1.22 0.48 -4.18
C ALA A 224 -2.68 0.73 -3.78
N GLU A 225 -3.34 -0.22 -3.17
CA GLU A 225 -4.66 -0.12 -2.55
C GLU A 225 -4.71 -0.97 -1.28
N PRO A 226 -5.51 -0.62 -0.28
CA PRO A 226 -5.77 -1.49 0.87
C PRO A 226 -6.45 -2.78 0.42
N TRP A 227 -6.08 -3.89 1.01
CA TRP A 227 -6.71 -5.20 0.81
C TRP A 227 -6.64 -6.02 2.08
N THR A 228 -7.58 -6.97 2.21
CA THR A 228 -7.76 -7.72 3.45
C THR A 228 -7.05 -9.07 3.40
N GLU A 229 -6.95 -9.71 4.57
CA GLU A 229 -6.41 -11.08 4.67
C GLU A 229 -7.28 -12.08 3.90
N GLU A 230 -8.59 -11.90 3.94
CA GLU A 230 -9.54 -12.74 3.21
C GLU A 230 -9.34 -12.60 1.69
N MET A 231 -9.06 -11.38 1.20
CA MET A 231 -8.73 -11.16 -0.21
C MET A 231 -7.41 -11.86 -0.58
N ARG A 232 -6.40 -11.84 0.30
CA ARG A 232 -5.15 -12.55 0.07
C ARG A 232 -5.38 -14.05 -0.06
N GLN A 233 -6.09 -14.65 0.89
CA GLN A 233 -6.43 -16.08 0.86
C GLN A 233 -7.20 -16.42 -0.40
N HIS A 234 -8.16 -15.60 -0.77
CA HIS A 234 -8.92 -15.79 -2.01
C HIS A 234 -8.05 -15.78 -3.26
N LEU A 235 -7.07 -14.86 -3.35
CA LEU A 235 -6.12 -14.82 -4.46
C LEU A 235 -5.20 -16.06 -4.48
N GLU A 236 -4.72 -16.50 -3.32
CA GLU A 236 -3.88 -17.68 -3.18
C GLU A 236 -4.62 -18.96 -3.60
N GLU A 237 -5.90 -19.07 -3.24
CA GLU A 237 -6.76 -20.18 -3.69
C GLU A 237 -7.06 -20.14 -5.20
N LEU A 238 -7.24 -18.95 -5.77
CA LEU A 238 -7.57 -18.79 -7.19
C LEU A 238 -6.39 -19.12 -8.12
N LEU A 239 -5.17 -18.77 -7.73
CA LEU A 239 -3.98 -18.82 -8.58
C LEU A 239 -2.92 -19.84 -8.14
N ASP A 240 -3.14 -20.53 -7.02
CA ASP A 240 -2.22 -21.53 -6.42
C ASP A 240 -0.79 -20.99 -6.27
N PHE A 241 -0.65 -19.84 -5.60
CA PHE A 241 0.62 -19.13 -5.43
C PHE A 241 0.67 -18.40 -4.08
N ASP A 242 1.83 -17.84 -3.71
CA ASP A 242 1.98 -17.00 -2.51
C ASP A 242 1.77 -15.52 -2.83
N ALA A 243 0.84 -14.85 -2.14
CA ALA A 243 0.57 -13.43 -2.28
C ALA A 243 1.21 -12.61 -1.15
N PHE A 244 1.97 -11.57 -1.51
CA PHE A 244 2.68 -10.69 -0.58
C PHE A 244 2.23 -9.24 -0.73
N ASP A 245 2.07 -8.56 0.40
CA ASP A 245 1.74 -7.14 0.44
C ASP A 245 2.99 -6.27 0.26
N ILE A 246 2.84 -5.18 -0.50
CA ILE A 246 3.87 -4.15 -0.68
C ILE A 246 3.24 -2.77 -0.53
N TYR A 247 3.80 -1.98 0.37
CA TYR A 247 3.31 -0.64 0.68
C TYR A 247 4.29 0.45 0.21
N GLY A 248 3.74 1.59 -0.17
CA GLY A 248 4.51 2.79 -0.48
C GLY A 248 3.67 3.95 -0.98
N LEU A 249 4.29 5.11 -1.00
CA LEU A 249 3.72 6.40 -1.39
C LEU A 249 4.69 7.10 -2.35
N THR A 250 4.17 7.79 -3.35
CA THR A 250 4.98 8.62 -4.25
C THR A 250 5.81 9.66 -3.49
N GLU A 251 5.24 10.21 -2.44
CA GLU A 251 5.84 11.24 -1.58
C GLU A 251 7.08 10.72 -0.85
N ILE A 252 7.07 9.46 -0.43
CA ILE A 252 8.15 8.86 0.36
C ILE A 252 9.21 8.18 -0.51
N GLY A 253 8.81 7.31 -1.43
CA GLY A 253 9.76 6.59 -2.27
C GLY A 253 9.10 5.64 -3.28
N GLY A 254 7.77 5.67 -3.41
CA GLY A 254 7.01 4.71 -4.23
C GLY A 254 6.83 3.36 -3.54
N PRO A 255 6.53 2.28 -4.26
CA PRO A 255 6.40 0.95 -3.67
C PRO A 255 7.72 0.50 -3.02
N GLY A 256 7.62 -0.37 -2.02
CA GLY A 256 8.78 -0.93 -1.33
C GLY A 256 9.21 -0.16 -0.08
N VAL A 257 8.49 0.89 0.35
CA VAL A 257 8.72 1.53 1.66
C VAL A 257 8.55 0.50 2.78
N ALA A 258 7.53 -0.35 2.66
CA ALA A 258 7.36 -1.53 3.49
C ALA A 258 6.93 -2.73 2.63
N PHE A 259 7.22 -3.96 3.10
CA PHE A 259 6.93 -5.20 2.41
C PHE A 259 6.70 -6.36 3.38
N GLU A 260 5.82 -7.27 2.99
CA GLU A 260 5.50 -8.46 3.77
C GLU A 260 6.55 -9.56 3.58
N CYS A 261 6.81 -10.33 4.63
CA CYS A 261 7.66 -11.53 4.57
C CYS A 261 6.82 -12.81 4.64
N PHE A 262 7.46 -13.98 4.53
CA PHE A 262 6.79 -15.30 4.60
C PHE A 262 6.01 -15.57 5.87
N GLU A 263 6.30 -14.85 6.95
CA GLU A 263 5.51 -14.96 8.18
C GLU A 263 4.11 -14.35 8.04
N LYS A 264 3.88 -13.53 7.00
CA LYS A 264 2.60 -12.89 6.67
C LYS A 264 1.94 -12.21 7.88
N ASN A 265 2.80 -11.63 8.74
CA ASN A 265 2.43 -10.98 9.99
C ASN A 265 2.94 -9.53 10.03
N GLY A 266 2.41 -8.71 9.15
CA GLY A 266 2.79 -7.32 8.96
C GLY A 266 3.96 -7.11 7.99
N MET A 267 4.14 -5.86 7.57
CA MET A 267 5.12 -5.44 6.58
C MET A 267 6.33 -4.83 7.24
N HIS A 268 7.53 -5.32 6.91
CA HIS A 268 8.81 -4.76 7.34
C HIS A 268 9.05 -3.42 6.68
N ILE A 269 9.35 -2.39 7.46
CA ILE A 269 9.71 -1.07 6.98
C ILE A 269 11.22 -1.04 6.69
N ASN A 270 11.62 -0.38 5.60
CA ASN A 270 13.03 -0.13 5.27
C ASN A 270 13.61 0.99 6.15
N GLU A 271 13.83 0.68 7.43
CA GLU A 271 14.16 1.65 8.48
C GLU A 271 15.51 2.35 8.33
N ASP A 272 16.39 1.83 7.50
CA ASP A 272 17.62 2.52 7.13
C ASP A 272 17.36 3.70 6.18
N HIS A 273 16.22 3.70 5.47
CA HIS A 273 15.85 4.76 4.53
C HIS A 273 14.67 5.62 4.99
N VAL A 274 13.79 5.07 5.82
CA VAL A 274 12.60 5.77 6.31
C VAL A 274 12.38 5.49 7.80
N LEU A 275 12.01 6.53 8.54
CA LEU A 275 11.53 6.41 9.91
C LEU A 275 10.02 6.43 9.92
N ALA A 276 9.40 5.51 10.66
CA ALA A 276 7.96 5.48 10.89
C ALA A 276 7.61 5.89 12.31
N GLU A 277 6.54 6.67 12.45
CA GLU A 277 5.89 7.02 13.70
C GLU A 277 4.40 6.66 13.59
N ILE A 278 3.75 6.35 14.71
CA ILE A 278 2.28 6.31 14.81
C ILE A 278 1.85 7.43 15.75
N ILE A 279 0.88 8.22 15.32
CA ILE A 279 0.34 9.33 16.11
C ILE A 279 -1.18 9.21 16.26
N ASP A 280 -1.70 9.80 17.32
CA ASP A 280 -3.13 10.09 17.40
C ASP A 280 -3.48 11.15 16.34
N PRO A 281 -4.44 10.91 15.44
CA PRO A 281 -4.72 11.83 14.33
C PRO A 281 -5.29 13.19 14.78
N VAL A 282 -5.78 13.30 16.03
CA VAL A 282 -6.41 14.51 16.57
C VAL A 282 -5.45 15.28 17.49
N THR A 283 -4.79 14.59 18.40
CA THR A 283 -3.86 15.24 19.37
C THR A 283 -2.44 15.36 18.82
N GLU A 284 -2.12 14.63 17.74
CA GLU A 284 -0.79 14.54 17.10
C GLU A 284 0.31 13.97 18.02
N GLU A 285 -0.08 13.41 19.16
CA GLU A 285 0.84 12.77 20.09
C GLU A 285 1.26 11.38 19.62
N PRO A 286 2.54 10.98 19.83
CA PRO A 286 2.99 9.63 19.50
C PRO A 286 2.23 8.57 20.30
N LEU A 287 1.90 7.46 19.64
CA LEU A 287 1.23 6.31 20.22
C LEU A 287 2.19 5.14 20.42
N PRO A 288 2.01 4.31 21.45
CA PRO A 288 2.83 3.13 21.70
C PRO A 288 2.56 2.01 20.68
N ASP A 289 3.47 1.03 20.62
CA ASP A 289 3.35 -0.18 19.81
C ASP A 289 2.00 -0.87 20.01
N GLY A 290 1.46 -1.38 18.89
CA GLY A 290 0.21 -2.12 18.86
C GLY A 290 -1.05 -1.27 18.95
N VAL A 291 -0.94 0.03 19.23
CA VAL A 291 -2.08 0.95 19.23
C VAL A 291 -2.31 1.47 17.81
N PRO A 292 -3.54 1.36 17.26
CA PRO A 292 -3.86 1.93 15.96
C PRO A 292 -3.80 3.45 15.98
N GLY A 293 -3.15 4.04 14.96
CA GLY A 293 -3.06 5.49 14.78
C GLY A 293 -2.67 5.85 13.36
N GLU A 294 -2.50 7.14 13.11
CA GLU A 294 -2.07 7.63 11.82
C GLU A 294 -0.57 7.39 11.63
N LEU A 295 -0.24 6.76 10.51
CA LEU A 295 1.14 6.51 10.10
C LEU A 295 1.79 7.80 9.58
N VAL A 296 2.97 8.08 10.10
CA VAL A 296 3.80 9.22 9.71
C VAL A 296 5.16 8.71 9.26
N PHE A 297 5.66 9.23 8.14
CA PHE A 297 6.99 8.89 7.65
C PHE A 297 7.94 10.08 7.57
N THR A 298 9.20 9.82 7.91
CA THR A 298 10.32 10.70 7.62
C THR A 298 11.30 9.98 6.71
N THR A 299 11.63 10.57 5.55
CA THR A 299 12.67 10.04 4.67
C THR A 299 14.04 10.41 5.23
N LEU A 300 14.95 9.45 5.29
CA LEU A 300 16.28 9.62 5.88
C LEU A 300 17.41 9.72 4.85
N THR A 301 17.11 9.35 3.58
CA THR A 301 18.12 9.28 2.51
C THR A 301 17.65 9.90 1.20
N LYS A 302 16.41 10.38 1.15
CA LYS A 302 15.87 11.05 -0.03
C LYS A 302 16.42 12.47 -0.15
N THR A 303 16.91 12.84 -1.32
CA THR A 303 17.61 14.10 -1.53
C THR A 303 16.89 15.06 -2.48
N GLY A 304 16.02 14.55 -3.35
CA GLY A 304 15.30 15.38 -4.31
C GLY A 304 14.18 16.18 -3.69
N VAL A 305 13.28 15.47 -3.02
CA VAL A 305 12.15 16.04 -2.26
C VAL A 305 12.04 15.24 -0.96
N PRO A 306 12.86 15.52 0.06
CA PRO A 306 12.74 14.86 1.35
C PRO A 306 11.37 15.13 1.99
N MET A 307 10.89 14.21 2.82
CA MET A 307 9.68 14.38 3.62
C MET A 307 10.01 14.19 5.09
N ILE A 308 9.69 15.16 5.92
CA ILE A 308 9.91 15.09 7.37
C ILE A 308 8.57 15.08 8.07
N ARG A 309 8.34 14.05 8.90
CA ARG A 309 7.08 13.82 9.62
C ARG A 309 5.85 13.97 8.70
N TYR A 310 5.91 13.32 7.54
CA TYR A 310 4.82 13.36 6.56
C TYR A 310 3.64 12.52 7.03
N ARG A 311 2.51 13.17 7.24
CA ARG A 311 1.24 12.54 7.60
C ARG A 311 0.64 11.85 6.38
N THR A 312 0.54 10.52 6.46
CA THR A 312 0.06 9.70 5.33
C THR A 312 -1.46 9.62 5.26
N HIS A 313 -2.14 9.89 6.37
CA HIS A 313 -3.54 9.61 6.63
C HIS A 313 -3.91 8.11 6.65
N ASP A 314 -2.96 7.22 6.50
CA ASP A 314 -3.18 5.77 6.62
C ASP A 314 -3.19 5.35 8.09
N ILE A 315 -4.14 4.50 8.48
CA ILE A 315 -4.28 3.97 9.84
C ILE A 315 -3.70 2.57 9.91
N CYS A 316 -2.72 2.38 10.78
CA CYS A 316 -2.10 1.09 11.06
C CYS A 316 -1.53 1.04 12.49
N THR A 317 -0.86 -0.05 12.84
CA THR A 317 -0.08 -0.20 14.07
C THR A 317 1.39 -0.43 13.73
N LEU A 318 2.32 -0.08 14.62
CA LEU A 318 3.70 -0.52 14.55
C LEU A 318 3.97 -1.60 15.59
N THR A 319 4.92 -2.48 15.29
CA THR A 319 5.38 -3.53 16.21
C THR A 319 6.89 -3.67 16.05
N HIS A 320 7.63 -3.37 17.11
CA HIS A 320 9.07 -3.59 17.19
C HIS A 320 9.40 -5.03 17.59
N GLY A 321 10.63 -5.47 17.30
CA GLY A 321 11.13 -6.77 17.68
C GLY A 321 11.67 -7.58 16.50
N THR A 322 12.34 -8.70 16.83
CA THR A 322 12.88 -9.60 15.82
C THR A 322 11.80 -10.49 15.24
N CYS A 323 11.63 -10.48 13.93
CA CYS A 323 10.72 -11.37 13.24
C CYS A 323 11.30 -12.78 13.12
N ALA A 324 10.44 -13.80 13.03
CA ALA A 324 10.86 -15.18 12.77
C ALA A 324 11.58 -15.35 11.43
N CYS A 325 11.38 -14.43 10.47
CA CYS A 325 12.15 -14.39 9.21
C CYS A 325 13.61 -13.96 9.39
N GLY A 326 14.01 -13.50 10.58
CA GLY A 326 15.36 -13.03 10.91
C GLY A 326 15.58 -11.52 10.82
N ARG A 327 14.64 -10.76 10.27
CA ARG A 327 14.71 -9.29 10.22
C ARG A 327 14.46 -8.69 11.59
N THR A 328 15.13 -7.59 11.85
CA THR A 328 15.01 -6.80 13.08
C THR A 328 14.29 -5.47 12.87
N THR A 329 13.87 -5.19 11.64
CA THR A 329 13.14 -3.96 11.28
C THR A 329 11.74 -3.96 11.84
N VAL A 330 11.25 -2.77 12.22
CA VAL A 330 9.87 -2.56 12.67
C VAL A 330 8.88 -3.03 11.61
N LYS A 331 7.77 -3.59 12.06
CA LYS A 331 6.67 -4.00 11.19
C LYS A 331 5.48 -3.07 11.37
N MET A 332 4.88 -2.68 10.27
CA MET A 332 3.56 -2.08 10.25
C MET A 332 2.50 -3.15 9.97
N SER A 333 1.32 -3.01 10.56
CA SER A 333 0.16 -3.82 10.17
C SER A 333 -0.31 -3.44 8.77
N ARG A 334 -1.23 -4.20 8.20
CA ARG A 334 -1.99 -3.75 7.04
C ARG A 334 -2.72 -2.45 7.34
N ILE A 335 -2.92 -1.65 6.32
CA ILE A 335 -3.72 -0.43 6.43
C ILE A 335 -5.18 -0.82 6.65
N THR A 336 -5.73 -0.42 7.78
CA THR A 336 -7.13 -0.70 8.15
C THR A 336 -8.09 0.33 7.58
N GLY A 337 -7.59 1.50 7.19
CA GLY A 337 -8.35 2.58 6.60
C GLY A 337 -7.51 3.83 6.44
N ARG A 338 -8.13 4.89 5.95
CA ARG A 338 -7.51 6.22 5.83
C ARG A 338 -8.37 7.26 6.55
N THR A 339 -7.76 8.22 7.22
CA THR A 339 -8.50 9.30 7.88
C THR A 339 -9.23 10.20 6.88
N ASP A 340 -8.72 10.32 5.64
CA ASP A 340 -9.31 11.09 4.55
C ASP A 340 -10.31 10.31 3.66
N ASP A 341 -10.31 8.97 3.71
CA ASP A 341 -11.29 8.09 3.06
C ASP A 341 -12.35 7.55 4.04
N MET A 342 -12.24 7.93 5.30
CA MET A 342 -13.18 7.54 6.35
C MET A 342 -14.54 8.19 6.10
N LEU A 343 -15.54 7.36 5.95
CA LEU A 343 -16.92 7.82 5.80
C LEU A 343 -17.53 8.01 7.19
N VAL A 344 -17.85 9.24 7.55
CA VAL A 344 -18.64 9.49 8.75
C VAL A 344 -20.12 9.33 8.40
N ILE A 345 -20.73 8.25 8.85
CA ILE A 345 -22.14 7.91 8.57
C ILE A 345 -22.92 7.94 9.87
N ARG A 346 -23.78 8.94 10.03
CA ARG A 346 -24.60 9.11 11.26
C ARG A 346 -23.76 9.11 12.54
N GLY A 347 -22.58 9.76 12.52
CA GLY A 347 -21.65 9.84 13.63
C GLY A 347 -20.79 8.61 13.89
N VAL A 348 -20.84 7.61 13.00
CA VAL A 348 -19.98 6.42 13.06
C VAL A 348 -18.95 6.49 11.96
N ASN A 349 -17.69 6.22 12.32
CA ASN A 349 -16.58 6.10 11.37
C ASN A 349 -16.64 4.75 10.68
N VAL A 350 -16.75 4.77 9.34
CA VAL A 350 -16.86 3.58 8.50
C VAL A 350 -15.70 3.54 7.52
N PHE A 351 -14.93 2.47 7.56
CA PHE A 351 -13.87 2.23 6.60
C PHE A 351 -14.32 1.19 5.56
N PRO A 352 -14.07 1.44 4.27
CA PRO A 352 -14.44 0.50 3.19
C PRO A 352 -13.90 -0.92 3.38
N SER A 353 -12.69 -1.06 3.94
CA SER A 353 -12.08 -2.36 4.26
C SER A 353 -12.90 -3.20 5.24
N GLN A 354 -13.60 -2.57 6.18
CA GLN A 354 -14.47 -3.29 7.11
C GLN A 354 -15.69 -3.88 6.41
N ILE A 355 -16.24 -3.17 5.41
CA ILE A 355 -17.32 -3.70 4.57
C ILE A 355 -16.79 -4.84 3.71
N GLU A 356 -15.61 -4.70 3.12
CA GLU A 356 -14.97 -5.74 2.32
C GLU A 356 -14.80 -7.05 3.09
N SER A 357 -14.23 -7.00 4.30
CA SER A 357 -14.08 -8.19 5.16
C SER A 357 -15.41 -8.89 5.43
N VAL A 358 -16.47 -8.11 5.67
CA VAL A 358 -17.81 -8.68 5.86
C VAL A 358 -18.31 -9.41 4.61
N LEU A 359 -18.10 -8.83 3.44
CA LEU A 359 -18.59 -9.38 2.16
C LEU A 359 -17.84 -10.65 1.76
N LEU A 360 -16.51 -10.66 1.92
CA LEU A 360 -15.68 -11.82 1.61
C LEU A 360 -15.96 -13.02 2.53
N GLY A 361 -16.51 -12.78 3.73
CA GLY A 361 -17.02 -13.83 4.61
C GLY A 361 -18.39 -14.40 4.22
N VAL A 362 -18.99 -13.98 3.09
CA VAL A 362 -20.29 -14.49 2.61
C VAL A 362 -20.07 -15.31 1.35
N GLU A 363 -20.37 -16.59 1.41
CA GLU A 363 -20.07 -17.59 0.37
C GLU A 363 -20.60 -17.19 -1.02
N GLU A 364 -21.79 -16.61 -1.09
CA GLU A 364 -22.47 -16.25 -2.34
C GLU A 364 -22.05 -14.89 -2.91
N ALA A 365 -21.32 -14.06 -2.12
CA ALA A 365 -20.82 -12.77 -2.57
C ALA A 365 -19.54 -12.94 -3.39
N SER A 366 -19.39 -12.14 -4.45
CA SER A 366 -18.11 -11.99 -5.14
C SER A 366 -17.24 -10.92 -4.45
N ALA A 367 -15.99 -10.77 -4.88
CA ALA A 367 -15.08 -9.73 -4.38
C ALA A 367 -15.42 -8.32 -4.92
N HIS A 368 -16.48 -8.18 -5.71
CA HIS A 368 -16.87 -6.93 -6.37
C HIS A 368 -18.06 -6.29 -5.67
N TYR A 369 -17.83 -5.08 -5.16
CA TYR A 369 -18.84 -4.31 -4.44
C TYR A 369 -18.66 -2.82 -4.67
N MET A 370 -19.73 -2.04 -4.38
CA MET A 370 -19.72 -0.58 -4.41
C MET A 370 -20.41 -0.05 -3.15
N ILE A 371 -19.79 0.92 -2.51
CA ILE A 371 -20.34 1.67 -1.39
C ILE A 371 -20.90 2.96 -1.91
N VAL A 372 -22.19 3.21 -1.71
CA VAL A 372 -22.86 4.44 -2.11
C VAL A 372 -23.38 5.16 -0.87
N VAL A 373 -23.00 6.40 -0.71
CA VAL A 373 -23.46 7.25 0.38
C VAL A 373 -24.27 8.41 -0.18
N ASP A 374 -25.51 8.48 0.25
CA ASP A 374 -26.44 9.56 -0.12
C ASP A 374 -26.87 10.32 1.14
N ARG A 375 -27.36 11.55 0.94
CA ARG A 375 -28.04 12.30 1.99
C ARG A 375 -29.49 12.54 1.60
N VAL A 376 -30.41 11.91 2.34
CA VAL A 376 -31.86 12.01 2.09
C VAL A 376 -32.52 12.54 3.35
N ASN A 377 -33.26 13.64 3.23
CA ASN A 377 -33.94 14.30 4.35
C ASN A 377 -33.00 14.57 5.54
N SER A 378 -31.81 15.12 5.26
CA SER A 378 -30.76 15.43 6.24
C SER A 378 -30.18 14.21 6.98
N GLN A 379 -30.45 12.99 6.53
CA GLN A 379 -29.87 11.76 7.08
C GLN A 379 -29.00 11.07 6.06
N ASP A 380 -27.83 10.59 6.52
CA ASP A 380 -26.93 9.80 5.70
C ASP A 380 -27.49 8.39 5.47
N LYS A 381 -27.53 7.97 4.23
CA LYS A 381 -27.98 6.66 3.78
C LYS A 381 -26.82 5.90 3.18
N LEU A 382 -26.45 4.81 3.82
CA LEU A 382 -25.41 3.90 3.36
C LEU A 382 -26.07 2.78 2.55
N THR A 383 -25.65 2.62 1.30
CA THR A 383 -26.04 1.49 0.43
C THR A 383 -24.77 0.73 0.06
N VAL A 384 -24.80 -0.60 0.19
CA VAL A 384 -23.74 -1.49 -0.25
C VAL A 384 -24.29 -2.34 -1.38
N GLN A 385 -23.82 -2.11 -2.59
CA GLN A 385 -24.11 -2.94 -3.75
C GLN A 385 -23.12 -4.09 -3.76
N VAL A 386 -23.64 -5.31 -3.80
CA VAL A 386 -22.85 -6.56 -3.70
C VAL A 386 -23.13 -7.40 -4.92
N GLU A 387 -22.09 -7.67 -5.68
CA GLU A 387 -22.18 -8.58 -6.81
C GLU A 387 -22.17 -10.04 -6.32
N LEU A 388 -23.10 -10.84 -6.83
CA LEU A 388 -23.17 -12.26 -6.49
C LEU A 388 -22.32 -13.11 -7.46
N LYS A 389 -21.90 -14.27 -7.00
CA LYS A 389 -21.21 -15.27 -7.84
C LYS A 389 -22.14 -15.82 -8.93
N GLU A 390 -21.56 -16.35 -10.00
CA GLU A 390 -22.31 -16.84 -11.17
C GLU A 390 -23.21 -18.04 -10.91
N ASP A 391 -22.91 -18.83 -9.88
CA ASP A 391 -23.67 -20.01 -9.45
C ASP A 391 -24.90 -19.68 -8.59
N VAL A 392 -25.14 -18.41 -8.29
CA VAL A 392 -26.30 -17.96 -7.51
C VAL A 392 -27.49 -17.68 -8.44
N ASP A 393 -28.57 -18.38 -8.22
CA ASP A 393 -29.82 -18.15 -8.98
C ASP A 393 -30.45 -16.80 -8.62
N MET A 394 -30.40 -15.88 -9.55
CA MET A 394 -31.01 -14.55 -9.43
C MET A 394 -32.55 -14.57 -9.51
N GLY A 395 -33.15 -15.68 -9.87
CA GLY A 395 -34.61 -15.89 -9.87
C GLY A 395 -35.20 -16.28 -8.53
N ASP A 396 -34.37 -16.79 -7.60
CA ASP A 396 -34.81 -17.22 -6.26
C ASP A 396 -34.91 -16.03 -5.29
N ALA A 397 -36.01 -15.34 -5.28
CA ALA A 397 -36.28 -14.19 -4.44
C ALA A 397 -36.12 -14.49 -2.92
N ALA A 398 -36.46 -15.73 -2.48
CA ALA A 398 -36.34 -16.09 -1.08
C ALA A 398 -34.87 -16.24 -0.66
N LYS A 399 -34.05 -16.90 -1.49
CA LYS A 399 -32.61 -17.05 -1.28
C LYS A 399 -31.91 -15.69 -1.31
N LEU A 400 -32.24 -14.85 -2.29
CA LEU A 400 -31.69 -13.48 -2.39
C LEU A 400 -32.02 -12.65 -1.15
N ALA A 401 -33.26 -12.70 -0.67
CA ALA A 401 -33.64 -11.98 0.56
C ALA A 401 -32.87 -12.48 1.79
N ALA A 402 -32.62 -13.78 1.89
CA ALA A 402 -31.82 -14.38 2.97
C ALA A 402 -30.36 -13.93 2.92
N ILE A 403 -29.73 -13.91 1.73
CA ILE A 403 -28.36 -13.41 1.52
C ILE A 403 -28.26 -11.92 1.91
N ALA A 404 -29.15 -11.08 1.39
CA ALA A 404 -29.15 -9.65 1.71
C ALA A 404 -29.35 -9.39 3.21
N SER A 405 -30.23 -10.15 3.88
CA SER A 405 -30.45 -10.06 5.32
C SER A 405 -29.22 -10.46 6.12
N ARG A 406 -28.52 -11.52 5.72
CA ARG A 406 -27.28 -11.98 6.34
C ARG A 406 -26.18 -10.92 6.23
N ILE A 407 -25.94 -10.40 5.03
CA ILE A 407 -24.96 -9.33 4.79
C ILE A 407 -25.30 -8.09 5.63
N LYS A 408 -26.57 -7.67 5.61
CA LYS A 408 -27.04 -6.52 6.42
C LYS A 408 -26.81 -6.71 7.92
N THR A 409 -27.03 -7.93 8.42
CA THR A 409 -26.82 -8.30 9.82
C THR A 409 -25.34 -8.24 10.16
N ASN A 410 -24.48 -8.82 9.33
CA ASN A 410 -23.04 -8.84 9.54
C ASN A 410 -22.45 -7.40 9.51
N ILE A 411 -22.86 -6.58 8.54
CA ILE A 411 -22.47 -5.16 8.50
C ILE A 411 -22.89 -4.44 9.79
N LYS A 412 -24.14 -4.68 10.26
CA LYS A 412 -24.61 -4.05 11.50
C LYS A 412 -23.85 -4.49 12.73
N GLN A 413 -23.45 -5.76 12.81
CA GLN A 413 -22.65 -6.29 13.92
C GLN A 413 -21.23 -5.73 13.92
N THR A 414 -20.62 -5.61 12.75
CA THR A 414 -19.23 -5.14 12.60
C THR A 414 -19.11 -3.63 12.74
N LEU A 415 -20.03 -2.87 12.13
CA LEU A 415 -19.92 -1.41 12.02
C LEU A 415 -20.88 -0.65 12.94
N LEU A 416 -21.76 -1.35 13.67
CA LEU A 416 -22.81 -0.79 14.54
C LEU A 416 -23.78 0.16 13.81
N ILE A 417 -23.81 0.14 12.49
CA ILE A 417 -24.72 0.93 11.65
C ILE A 417 -25.53 0.00 10.72
N SER A 418 -26.68 0.50 10.27
CA SER A 418 -27.50 -0.20 9.29
C SER A 418 -27.19 0.31 7.90
N ALA A 419 -26.91 -0.60 6.96
CA ALA A 419 -26.79 -0.33 5.53
C ALA A 419 -27.98 -0.93 4.77
N LYS A 420 -28.33 -0.32 3.64
CA LYS A 420 -29.12 -0.97 2.61
C LYS A 420 -28.20 -1.90 1.83
N VAL A 421 -28.59 -3.12 1.61
CA VAL A 421 -27.85 -4.08 0.77
C VAL A 421 -28.60 -4.26 -0.53
N GLU A 422 -27.93 -4.05 -1.65
CA GLU A 422 -28.44 -4.28 -3.00
C GLU A 422 -27.62 -5.39 -3.64
N LEU A 423 -28.24 -6.54 -3.87
CA LEU A 423 -27.61 -7.63 -4.59
C LEU A 423 -27.75 -7.37 -6.09
N VAL A 424 -26.61 -7.46 -6.79
CA VAL A 424 -26.58 -7.25 -8.25
C VAL A 424 -26.06 -8.52 -8.95
N PRO A 425 -26.49 -8.76 -10.20
CA PRO A 425 -26.00 -9.89 -11.00
C PRO A 425 -24.49 -9.87 -11.21
N PRO A 426 -23.88 -11.03 -11.52
CA PRO A 426 -22.50 -11.10 -11.94
C PRO A 426 -22.15 -10.12 -13.06
N LYS A 427 -20.92 -9.55 -13.02
CA LYS A 427 -20.41 -8.61 -14.02
C LYS A 427 -21.16 -7.26 -14.11
N THR A 428 -21.93 -6.91 -13.09
CA THR A 428 -22.64 -5.61 -13.00
C THR A 428 -21.70 -4.50 -12.54
N ILE A 429 -20.82 -4.80 -11.57
CA ILE A 429 -19.86 -3.81 -11.04
C ILE A 429 -18.65 -3.75 -11.95
N PRO A 430 -18.26 -2.53 -12.41
CA PRO A 430 -17.11 -2.38 -13.32
C PRO A 430 -15.82 -2.96 -12.74
N ARG A 431 -15.10 -3.72 -13.55
CA ARG A 431 -13.77 -4.23 -13.20
C ARG A 431 -12.73 -3.13 -13.33
N SER A 432 -11.80 -3.09 -12.42
CA SER A 432 -10.69 -2.14 -12.47
C SER A 432 -9.43 -2.84 -12.97
N GLU A 433 -8.80 -2.25 -13.98
CA GLU A 433 -7.49 -2.68 -14.49
C GLU A 433 -6.32 -2.01 -13.72
N GLY A 434 -6.64 -1.40 -12.60
CA GLY A 434 -5.73 -0.71 -11.71
C GLY A 434 -6.37 -0.56 -10.33
N LYS A 435 -6.28 0.62 -9.72
CA LYS A 435 -6.85 0.92 -8.41
C LYS A 435 -8.38 0.88 -8.47
N ALA A 436 -9.02 0.06 -7.65
CA ALA A 436 -10.47 -0.04 -7.64
C ALA A 436 -11.12 1.22 -7.04
N LYS A 437 -12.14 1.75 -7.71
CA LYS A 437 -13.01 2.79 -7.16
C LYS A 437 -14.21 2.12 -6.51
N ARG A 438 -14.24 2.05 -5.19
CA ARG A 438 -15.26 1.31 -4.42
C ARG A 438 -16.25 2.20 -3.69
N ILE A 439 -16.09 3.53 -3.78
CA ILE A 439 -16.92 4.50 -3.06
C ILE A 439 -17.49 5.50 -4.04
N THR A 440 -18.79 5.77 -3.90
CA THR A 440 -19.47 6.91 -4.48
C THR A 440 -20.16 7.66 -3.35
N ASP A 441 -19.63 8.82 -2.99
CA ASP A 441 -20.24 9.72 -2.00
C ASP A 441 -20.98 10.84 -2.74
N ASN A 442 -22.30 10.77 -2.71
CA ASN A 442 -23.20 11.75 -3.35
C ASN A 442 -23.60 12.87 -2.40
N ARG A 443 -23.07 12.89 -1.20
CA ARG A 443 -23.33 13.99 -0.27
C ARG A 443 -22.55 15.20 -0.75
N HIS A 444 -23.26 16.27 -1.10
CA HIS A 444 -22.63 17.56 -1.29
C HIS A 444 -22.26 18.12 0.10
N ILE A 445 -21.11 17.70 0.62
CA ILE A 445 -20.50 18.32 1.80
C ILE A 445 -19.77 19.55 1.26
N GLY A 446 -20.45 20.71 1.32
CA GLY A 446 -19.78 21.98 1.01
C GLY A 446 -18.70 22.22 2.05
N PHE A 447 -17.44 22.32 1.60
CA PHE A 447 -16.34 22.93 2.31
C PHE A 447 -16.25 24.39 1.95
#